data_93386450ddb839d2402253ef7792fc61
#
_entry.id   93386450ddb839d2402253ef7792fc61
#
_cell.length_a   1.000
_cell.length_b   1.000
_cell.length_c   1.000
_cell.angle_alpha   90.00
_cell.angle_beta   90.00
_cell.angle_gamma   90.00
#
_symmetry.space_group_name_H-M   'P 1'
#
loop_
_entity.id
_entity.type
_entity.pdbx_description
1 polymer ?
#
loop_
_entity_poly.entity_id
_entity_poly.type
_entity_poly.pdbx_seq_one_letter_code
_entity_poly.pdbx_strand_id
1 'polypeptide(L)'
;FRRVLFRFNASVKHAKENGITACIGFPNDNSNNVSRAFLKEKRIGLLDTYILPYKVGDYKASLKILNPFSILFSKCLLGLSLLSSSTKQSCAIIKKARPQFHQTRFNWFNPEDYHKYNDSEMRCVWKVSAFEGIKACFLMDVHPLIKKNFDKAVRLMVEDKKSECGLFLYVGHLHFTPISMIKIPRKFEPKSFRFDCRILDKEKLSKEDVLNLDNWEVDLSSY
;
A
#
# COMPACT_ATOMS: atom_id res chain seq x y z
N PHE A 1 -18.87 14.05 -18.98
CA PHE A 1 -17.75 14.78 -18.37
C PHE A 1 -18.23 15.89 -17.42
N ARG A 2 -19.13 16.83 -17.86
CA ARG A 2 -19.68 17.90 -17.02
C ARG A 2 -20.32 17.40 -15.71
N ARG A 3 -21.04 16.25 -15.75
CA ARG A 3 -21.67 15.64 -14.55
C ARG A 3 -20.62 15.15 -13.53
N VAL A 4 -19.51 14.60 -13.99
CA VAL A 4 -18.41 14.13 -13.10
C VAL A 4 -17.76 15.32 -12.40
N LEU A 5 -17.46 16.39 -13.14
CA LEU A 5 -16.88 17.60 -12.59
C LEU A 5 -17.82 18.31 -11.60
N PHE A 6 -19.14 18.33 -11.90
CA PHE A 6 -20.14 18.88 -10.99
C PHE A 6 -20.19 18.10 -9.66
N ARG A 7 -20.27 16.77 -9.73
CA ARG A 7 -20.28 15.91 -8.53
C ARG A 7 -19.00 16.08 -7.72
N PHE A 8 -17.85 16.14 -8.38
CA PHE A 8 -16.57 16.36 -7.70
C PHE A 8 -16.54 17.71 -6.98
N ASN A 9 -16.96 18.79 -7.63
CA ASN A 9 -16.98 20.12 -7.01
C ASN A 9 -17.96 20.18 -5.81
N ALA A 10 -19.11 19.51 -5.89
CA ALA A 10 -20.04 19.38 -4.79
C ALA A 10 -19.40 18.59 -3.62
N SER A 11 -18.71 17.49 -3.90
CA SER A 11 -17.97 16.72 -2.89
C SER A 11 -16.86 17.53 -2.23
N VAL A 12 -16.12 18.32 -3.00
CA VAL A 12 -15.07 19.22 -2.48
C VAL A 12 -15.67 20.30 -1.58
N LYS A 13 -16.81 20.90 -1.98
CA LYS A 13 -17.51 21.86 -1.15
C LYS A 13 -17.94 21.24 0.18
N HIS A 14 -18.60 20.10 0.12
CA HIS A 14 -19.01 19.35 1.30
C HIS A 14 -17.82 18.97 2.21
N ALA A 15 -16.71 18.53 1.62
CA ALA A 15 -15.49 18.21 2.37
C ALA A 15 -14.96 19.43 3.15
N LYS A 16 -14.93 20.62 2.53
CA LYS A 16 -14.52 21.86 3.19
C LYS A 16 -15.45 22.24 4.33
N GLU A 17 -16.78 22.14 4.12
CA GLU A 17 -17.80 22.42 5.13
C GLU A 17 -17.68 21.49 6.35
N ASN A 18 -17.14 20.27 6.15
CA ASN A 18 -16.86 19.30 7.22
C ASN A 18 -15.42 19.37 7.75
N GLY A 19 -14.68 20.44 7.47
CA GLY A 19 -13.34 20.68 8.01
C GLY A 19 -12.24 19.79 7.43
N ILE A 20 -12.49 19.14 6.28
CA ILE A 20 -11.46 18.36 5.57
C ILE A 20 -10.49 19.32 4.89
N THR A 21 -9.21 19.17 5.19
CA THR A 21 -8.17 20.11 4.75
C THR A 21 -7.46 19.68 3.47
N ALA A 22 -7.50 18.39 3.13
CA ALA A 22 -6.93 17.85 1.89
C ALA A 22 -7.71 16.61 1.41
N CYS A 23 -7.67 16.36 0.11
CA CYS A 23 -8.11 15.12 -0.52
C CYS A 23 -6.90 14.44 -1.12
N ILE A 24 -6.78 13.13 -0.93
CA ILE A 24 -5.75 12.29 -1.55
C ILE A 24 -6.37 11.45 -2.67
N GLY A 25 -5.56 11.10 -3.66
CA GLY A 25 -5.98 10.29 -4.79
C GLY A 25 -4.87 9.39 -5.31
N PHE A 26 -5.30 8.28 -5.91
CA PHE A 26 -4.41 7.29 -6.52
C PHE A 26 -4.81 7.10 -8.00
N PRO A 27 -4.54 8.08 -8.87
CA PRO A 27 -4.96 7.99 -10.25
C PRO A 27 -4.21 6.89 -11.00
N ASN A 28 -4.96 6.08 -11.75
CA ASN A 28 -4.39 5.16 -12.73
C ASN A 28 -3.98 5.91 -14.01
N ASP A 29 -3.39 5.21 -14.98
CA ASP A 29 -2.91 5.83 -16.22
C ASP A 29 -4.02 6.56 -16.98
N ASN A 30 -5.22 6.01 -17.00
CA ASN A 30 -6.36 6.61 -17.71
C ASN A 30 -6.91 7.85 -17.00
N SER A 31 -6.92 7.85 -15.68
CA SER A 31 -7.47 8.95 -14.87
C SER A 31 -6.45 10.06 -14.55
N ASN A 32 -5.17 9.79 -14.70
CA ASN A 32 -4.09 10.72 -14.31
C ASN A 32 -4.19 12.10 -14.97
N ASN A 33 -4.49 12.16 -16.28
CA ASN A 33 -4.63 13.43 -16.99
C ASN A 33 -5.87 14.19 -16.52
N VAL A 34 -6.96 13.48 -16.23
CA VAL A 34 -8.21 14.06 -15.71
C VAL A 34 -7.98 14.61 -14.30
N SER A 35 -7.36 13.84 -13.41
CA SER A 35 -7.06 14.25 -12.04
C SER A 35 -6.23 15.52 -12.00
N ARG A 36 -5.18 15.62 -12.80
CA ARG A 36 -4.30 16.79 -12.83
C ARG A 36 -4.94 18.01 -13.49
N ALA A 37 -5.58 17.83 -14.66
CA ALA A 37 -6.12 18.94 -15.45
C ALA A 37 -7.40 19.52 -14.82
N PHE A 38 -8.30 18.66 -14.34
CA PHE A 38 -9.63 19.06 -13.90
C PHE A 38 -9.81 19.05 -12.38
N LEU A 39 -9.24 18.07 -11.70
CA LEU A 39 -9.36 17.99 -10.23
C LEU A 39 -8.28 18.84 -9.53
N LYS A 40 -7.34 19.39 -10.29
CA LYS A 40 -6.21 20.21 -9.79
C LYS A 40 -5.39 19.49 -8.71
N GLU A 41 -5.32 18.18 -8.79
CA GLU A 41 -4.47 17.37 -7.93
C GLU A 41 -3.00 17.56 -8.31
N LYS A 42 -2.15 17.54 -7.31
CA LYS A 42 -0.70 17.62 -7.47
C LYS A 42 -0.08 16.30 -7.09
N ARG A 43 0.92 15.87 -7.87
CA ARG A 43 1.70 14.69 -7.58
C ARG A 43 2.51 14.90 -6.31
N ILE A 44 2.32 14.00 -5.32
CA ILE A 44 3.19 13.87 -4.16
C ILE A 44 4.38 12.98 -4.54
N GLY A 45 4.09 11.81 -5.12
CA GLY A 45 5.14 10.87 -5.52
C GLY A 45 4.59 9.60 -6.18
N LEU A 46 5.49 8.64 -6.33
CA LEU A 46 5.16 7.28 -6.72
C LEU A 46 5.41 6.37 -5.52
N LEU A 47 4.42 5.53 -5.19
CA LEU A 47 4.59 4.53 -4.15
C LEU A 47 5.56 3.44 -4.62
N ASP A 48 6.32 2.91 -3.70
CA ASP A 48 7.26 1.81 -3.95
C ASP A 48 6.53 0.48 -3.95
N THR A 49 6.99 -0.44 -4.78
CA THR A 49 6.54 -1.82 -4.80
C THR A 49 7.60 -2.72 -4.19
N TYR A 50 7.20 -3.49 -3.19
CA TYR A 50 8.03 -4.48 -2.52
C TYR A 50 7.48 -5.88 -2.83
N ILE A 51 8.38 -6.84 -3.09
CA ILE A 51 8.01 -8.22 -3.41
C ILE A 51 8.75 -9.23 -2.57
N LEU A 52 8.11 -10.38 -2.36
CA LEU A 52 8.74 -11.62 -1.97
C LEU A 52 8.37 -12.69 -2.99
N PRO A 53 9.31 -13.10 -3.88
CA PRO A 53 9.05 -14.07 -4.95
C PRO A 53 9.17 -15.50 -4.41
N TYR A 54 8.10 -16.02 -3.77
CA TYR A 54 8.14 -17.32 -3.12
C TYR A 54 8.20 -18.49 -4.12
N LYS A 55 7.43 -18.40 -5.23
CA LYS A 55 7.44 -19.38 -6.33
C LYS A 55 7.44 -18.64 -7.66
N VAL A 56 8.63 -18.39 -8.22
CA VAL A 56 8.77 -17.64 -9.47
C VAL A 56 8.16 -18.34 -10.70
N GLY A 57 8.00 -19.67 -10.63
CA GLY A 57 7.36 -20.47 -11.68
C GLY A 57 5.86 -20.19 -11.83
N ASP A 58 5.21 -19.62 -10.81
CA ASP A 58 3.81 -19.20 -10.89
C ASP A 58 3.67 -17.91 -11.73
N TYR A 59 4.75 -17.12 -11.83
CA TYR A 59 4.80 -15.94 -12.70
C TYR A 59 5.01 -16.32 -14.17
N LYS A 60 5.93 -17.26 -14.44
CA LYS A 60 6.22 -17.74 -15.79
C LYS A 60 6.59 -19.20 -15.76
N ALA A 61 5.86 -20.03 -16.53
CA ALA A 61 6.05 -21.48 -16.53
C ALA A 61 7.50 -21.94 -16.81
N SER A 62 8.25 -21.19 -17.65
CA SER A 62 9.65 -21.44 -17.92
C SER A 62 10.58 -21.29 -16.71
N LEU A 63 10.12 -20.60 -15.65
CA LEU A 63 10.87 -20.38 -14.41
C LEU A 63 10.59 -21.43 -13.33
N LYS A 64 9.76 -22.46 -13.61
CA LYS A 64 9.40 -23.50 -12.63
C LYS A 64 10.60 -24.20 -12.03
N ILE A 65 11.65 -24.41 -12.82
CA ILE A 65 12.92 -25.03 -12.36
C ILE A 65 13.61 -24.21 -11.27
N LEU A 66 13.34 -22.89 -11.21
CA LEU A 66 13.90 -21.98 -10.22
C LEU A 66 13.10 -21.92 -8.90
N ASN A 67 11.95 -22.59 -8.84
CA ASN A 67 11.11 -22.58 -7.62
C ASN A 67 11.85 -23.00 -6.35
N PRO A 68 12.67 -24.08 -6.33
CA PRO A 68 13.42 -24.45 -5.11
C PRO A 68 14.31 -23.32 -4.61
N PHE A 69 15.01 -22.64 -5.54
CA PHE A 69 15.89 -21.52 -5.21
C PHE A 69 15.10 -20.30 -4.69
N SER A 70 13.99 -19.94 -5.34
CA SER A 70 13.16 -18.81 -4.89
C SER A 70 12.50 -19.09 -3.53
N ILE A 71 12.09 -20.33 -3.27
CA ILE A 71 11.57 -20.74 -1.97
C ILE A 71 12.65 -20.65 -0.90
N LEU A 72 13.86 -21.17 -1.18
CA LEU A 72 14.98 -21.12 -0.24
C LEU A 72 15.35 -19.66 0.06
N PHE A 73 15.51 -18.85 -0.97
CA PHE A 73 15.80 -17.42 -0.85
C PHE A 73 14.75 -16.70 0.01
N SER A 74 13.46 -16.92 -0.28
CA SER A 74 12.37 -16.33 0.49
C SER A 74 12.37 -16.79 1.94
N LYS A 75 12.65 -18.07 2.22
CA LYS A 75 12.78 -18.59 3.58
C LYS A 75 13.96 -17.96 4.32
N CYS A 76 15.09 -17.71 3.64
CA CYS A 76 16.24 -17.01 4.22
C CYS A 76 15.85 -15.57 4.62
N LEU A 77 15.19 -14.81 3.73
CA LEU A 77 14.72 -13.45 4.05
C LEU A 77 13.74 -13.45 5.24
N LEU A 78 12.78 -14.36 5.24
CA LEU A 78 11.82 -14.50 6.34
C LEU A 78 12.51 -14.92 7.65
N GLY A 79 13.51 -15.79 7.61
CA GLY A 79 14.32 -16.16 8.77
C GLY A 79 15.13 -14.98 9.31
N LEU A 80 15.82 -14.24 8.45
CA LEU A 80 16.57 -13.05 8.83
C LEU A 80 15.65 -11.95 9.39
N SER A 81 14.43 -11.89 8.92
CA SER A 81 13.43 -10.91 9.40
C SER A 81 12.99 -11.13 10.86
N LEU A 82 13.32 -12.28 11.47
CA LEU A 82 13.14 -12.51 12.90
C LEU A 82 14.06 -11.60 13.74
N LEU A 83 15.18 -11.17 13.17
CA LEU A 83 16.13 -10.25 13.82
C LEU A 83 15.74 -8.78 13.64
N SER A 84 14.56 -8.51 13.08
CA SER A 84 14.08 -7.15 12.82
C SER A 84 13.88 -6.37 14.10
N SER A 85 14.51 -5.20 14.18
CA SER A 85 14.39 -4.29 15.32
C SER A 85 13.20 -3.36 15.18
N SER A 86 12.72 -2.84 16.33
CA SER A 86 11.69 -1.79 16.34
C SER A 86 12.30 -0.46 15.93
N THR A 87 12.22 -0.13 14.64
CA THR A 87 12.55 1.22 14.16
C THR A 87 11.25 2.00 14.04
N LYS A 88 11.12 3.06 14.83
CA LYS A 88 9.95 3.96 14.72
C LYS A 88 10.04 4.74 13.42
N GLN A 89 8.93 4.85 12.74
CA GLN A 89 8.77 5.71 11.60
C GLN A 89 8.51 7.14 12.09
N SER A 90 9.22 8.11 11.54
CA SER A 90 9.00 9.52 11.81
C SER A 90 8.35 10.15 10.59
N CYS A 91 7.02 10.16 10.56
CA CYS A 91 6.25 10.85 9.53
C CYS A 91 5.45 11.97 10.17
N ALA A 92 5.29 13.10 9.47
CA ALA A 92 4.46 14.20 9.89
C ALA A 92 2.95 13.91 9.69
N ILE A 93 2.62 13.11 8.68
CA ILE A 93 1.25 12.77 8.29
C ILE A 93 1.05 11.27 8.42
N ILE A 94 0.49 10.86 9.55
CA ILE A 94 0.23 9.46 9.86
C ILE A 94 -1.23 9.10 9.69
N LYS A 95 -1.47 7.88 9.28
CA LYS A 95 -2.80 7.31 9.21
C LYS A 95 -3.33 7.06 10.63
N LYS A 96 -4.42 7.74 11.02
CA LYS A 96 -5.08 7.41 12.28
C LYS A 96 -5.81 6.07 12.15
N ALA A 97 -5.38 5.12 12.95
CA ALA A 97 -6.02 3.82 13.07
C ALA A 97 -7.37 3.91 13.81
N ARG A 98 -8.37 4.49 13.16
CA ARG A 98 -9.74 4.52 13.71
C ARG A 98 -10.39 3.16 13.53
N PRO A 99 -10.99 2.55 14.57
CA PRO A 99 -11.73 1.29 14.43
C PRO A 99 -12.79 1.35 13.32
N GLN A 100 -13.49 2.48 13.20
CA GLN A 100 -14.49 2.72 12.15
C GLN A 100 -13.90 2.67 10.74
N PHE A 101 -12.68 3.20 10.51
CA PHE A 101 -12.02 3.12 9.21
C PHE A 101 -11.79 1.66 8.81
N HIS A 102 -11.23 0.87 9.71
CA HIS A 102 -11.01 -0.56 9.48
C HIS A 102 -12.30 -1.32 9.22
N GLN A 103 -13.33 -1.03 10.01
CA GLN A 103 -14.64 -1.64 9.87
C GLN A 103 -15.25 -1.32 8.50
N THR A 104 -15.22 -0.06 8.09
CA THR A 104 -15.74 0.36 6.79
C THR A 104 -14.89 -0.18 5.64
N ARG A 105 -13.56 -0.05 5.72
CA ARG A 105 -12.64 -0.41 4.63
C ARG A 105 -12.58 -1.91 4.36
N PHE A 106 -12.57 -2.73 5.41
CA PHE A 106 -12.29 -4.17 5.30
C PHE A 106 -13.47 -5.07 5.69
N ASN A 107 -14.59 -4.53 6.14
CA ASN A 107 -15.77 -5.32 6.51
C ASN A 107 -17.01 -4.98 5.68
N TRP A 108 -17.05 -3.85 5.00
CA TRP A 108 -18.26 -3.42 4.31
C TRP A 108 -18.34 -3.90 2.86
N PHE A 109 -17.19 -3.94 2.14
CA PHE A 109 -17.12 -4.43 0.77
C PHE A 109 -16.33 -5.72 0.72
N ASN A 110 -16.98 -6.84 0.38
CA ASN A 110 -16.39 -8.18 0.24
C ASN A 110 -15.45 -8.54 1.40
N PRO A 111 -15.98 -8.62 2.64
CA PRO A 111 -15.17 -8.87 3.84
C PRO A 111 -14.42 -10.21 3.80
N GLU A 112 -14.92 -11.19 3.05
CA GLU A 112 -14.32 -12.50 2.81
C GLU A 112 -13.02 -12.44 2.00
N ASP A 113 -12.81 -11.37 1.23
CA ASP A 113 -11.59 -11.17 0.46
C ASP A 113 -10.39 -10.81 1.34
N TYR A 114 -10.65 -10.33 2.57
CA TYR A 114 -9.62 -9.80 3.45
C TYR A 114 -9.33 -10.73 4.62
N HIS A 115 -8.08 -11.18 4.70
CA HIS A 115 -7.55 -11.89 5.84
C HIS A 115 -7.02 -10.88 6.86
N LYS A 116 -7.35 -11.09 8.13
CA LYS A 116 -7.06 -10.16 9.21
C LYS A 116 -6.34 -10.86 10.33
N TYR A 117 -5.31 -10.23 10.85
CA TYR A 117 -4.63 -10.63 12.07
C TYR A 117 -4.60 -9.47 13.04
N ASN A 118 -4.85 -9.74 14.31
CA ASN A 118 -4.84 -8.75 15.37
C ASN A 118 -4.37 -9.38 16.68
N ASP A 119 -3.36 -8.79 17.29
CA ASP A 119 -2.91 -9.13 18.64
C ASP A 119 -2.68 -7.84 19.46
N SER A 120 -2.07 -7.97 20.64
CA SER A 120 -1.79 -6.83 21.53
C SER A 120 -0.74 -5.85 20.97
N GLU A 121 0.12 -6.30 20.04
CA GLU A 121 1.24 -5.50 19.50
C GLU A 121 0.92 -4.88 18.14
N MET A 122 0.14 -5.60 17.30
CA MET A 122 -0.12 -5.17 15.93
C MET A 122 -1.41 -5.73 15.36
N ARG A 123 -1.88 -5.07 14.33
CA ARG A 123 -2.88 -5.61 13.40
C ARG A 123 -2.35 -5.53 11.98
N CYS A 124 -2.73 -6.46 11.15
CA CYS A 124 -2.45 -6.41 9.72
C CYS A 124 -3.57 -7.05 8.91
N VAL A 125 -3.63 -6.67 7.66
CA VAL A 125 -4.64 -7.14 6.70
C VAL A 125 -3.96 -7.48 5.40
N TRP A 126 -4.30 -8.63 4.82
CA TRP A 126 -3.87 -9.01 3.48
C TRP A 126 -5.03 -9.55 2.67
N LYS A 127 -4.85 -9.57 1.36
CA LYS A 127 -5.85 -10.10 0.43
C LYS A 127 -5.18 -10.76 -0.77
N VAL A 128 -5.81 -11.81 -1.29
CA VAL A 128 -5.40 -12.44 -2.54
C VAL A 128 -6.12 -11.74 -3.69
N SER A 129 -5.36 -11.37 -4.74
CA SER A 129 -5.91 -10.73 -5.93
C SER A 129 -5.05 -11.04 -7.15
N ALA A 130 -5.57 -10.80 -8.35
CA ALA A 130 -4.80 -10.88 -9.57
C ALA A 130 -3.85 -9.68 -9.69
N PHE A 131 -2.60 -9.94 -10.07
CA PHE A 131 -1.59 -8.95 -10.40
C PHE A 131 -0.88 -9.36 -11.68
N GLU A 132 -1.04 -8.58 -12.74
CA GLU A 132 -0.48 -8.87 -14.07
C GLU A 132 -0.77 -10.30 -14.55
N GLY A 133 -2.00 -10.76 -14.31
CA GLY A 133 -2.47 -12.09 -14.75
C GLY A 133 -2.08 -13.25 -13.84
N ILE A 134 -1.37 -13.01 -12.73
CA ILE A 134 -1.02 -14.04 -11.75
C ILE A 134 -1.74 -13.83 -10.42
N LYS A 135 -1.93 -14.92 -9.67
CA LYS A 135 -2.47 -14.86 -8.32
C LYS A 135 -1.39 -14.40 -7.35
N ALA A 136 -1.60 -13.26 -6.71
CA ALA A 136 -0.66 -12.69 -5.75
C ALA A 136 -1.35 -12.32 -4.45
N CYS A 137 -0.61 -12.30 -3.35
CA CYS A 137 -1.09 -11.90 -2.04
C CYS A 137 -0.54 -10.51 -1.69
N PHE A 138 -1.43 -9.56 -1.41
CA PHE A 138 -1.11 -8.18 -1.10
C PHE A 138 -1.22 -7.92 0.39
N LEU A 139 -0.16 -7.43 1.01
CA LEU A 139 -0.23 -6.84 2.34
C LEU A 139 -0.86 -5.44 2.20
N MET A 140 -2.08 -5.28 2.73
CA MET A 140 -2.91 -4.09 2.55
C MET A 140 -2.69 -3.06 3.64
N ASP A 141 -2.52 -3.51 4.89
CA ASP A 141 -2.39 -2.64 6.06
C ASP A 141 -1.55 -3.30 7.14
N VAL A 142 -0.73 -2.51 7.82
CA VAL A 142 0.00 -2.90 9.03
C VAL A 142 -0.05 -1.73 10.01
N HIS A 143 -0.51 -1.97 11.23
CA HIS A 143 -0.56 -0.92 12.23
C HIS A 143 -0.14 -1.43 13.62
N PRO A 144 0.76 -0.70 14.31
CA PRO A 144 1.57 0.43 13.83
C PRO A 144 2.59 -0.03 12.77
N LEU A 145 2.81 0.83 11.77
CA LEU A 145 3.74 0.56 10.67
C LEU A 145 5.18 0.82 11.12
N ILE A 146 5.75 -0.17 11.77
CA ILE A 146 7.16 -0.20 12.18
C ILE A 146 7.83 -1.42 11.56
N LYS A 147 9.16 -1.41 11.40
CA LYS A 147 9.90 -2.47 10.71
C LYS A 147 9.62 -3.86 11.29
N LYS A 148 9.66 -4.04 12.62
CA LYS A 148 9.35 -5.32 13.30
C LYS A 148 7.96 -5.85 12.93
N ASN A 149 6.96 -4.98 12.98
CA ASN A 149 5.57 -5.36 12.69
C ASN A 149 5.35 -5.67 11.21
N PHE A 150 5.97 -4.89 10.32
CA PHE A 150 5.94 -5.14 8.88
C PHE A 150 6.53 -6.52 8.55
N ASP A 151 7.73 -6.81 9.03
CA ASP A 151 8.39 -8.10 8.80
C ASP A 151 7.60 -9.26 9.44
N LYS A 152 6.95 -9.07 10.61
CA LYS A 152 6.04 -10.05 11.23
C LYS A 152 4.80 -10.26 10.36
N ALA A 153 4.18 -9.19 9.85
CA ALA A 153 3.00 -9.26 8.98
C ALA A 153 3.29 -10.05 7.70
N VAL A 154 4.45 -9.81 7.07
CA VAL A 154 4.88 -10.56 5.88
C VAL A 154 5.03 -12.06 6.20
N ARG A 155 5.63 -12.44 7.33
CA ARG A 155 5.73 -13.86 7.73
C ARG A 155 4.35 -14.50 7.90
N LEU A 156 3.43 -13.83 8.59
CA LEU A 156 2.06 -14.33 8.80
C LEU A 156 1.32 -14.49 7.47
N MET A 157 1.39 -13.49 6.60
CA MET A 157 0.79 -13.53 5.27
C MET A 157 1.32 -14.67 4.41
N VAL A 158 2.64 -14.89 4.43
CA VAL A 158 3.27 -15.99 3.68
C VAL A 158 2.85 -17.34 4.26
N GLU A 159 2.87 -17.50 5.59
CA GLU A 159 2.46 -18.76 6.23
C GLU A 159 1.02 -19.14 5.89
N ASP A 160 0.11 -18.16 5.88
CA ASP A 160 -1.29 -18.34 5.52
C ASP A 160 -1.48 -18.67 4.02
N LYS A 161 -0.73 -18.04 3.11
CA LYS A 161 -1.00 -18.07 1.66
C LYS A 161 0.05 -18.72 0.77
N LYS A 162 1.13 -19.29 1.31
CA LYS A 162 2.24 -19.92 0.53
C LYS A 162 1.80 -21.11 -0.34
N SER A 163 0.70 -21.76 -0.02
CA SER A 163 0.12 -22.84 -0.84
C SER A 163 -0.62 -22.30 -2.07
N GLU A 164 -1.21 -21.10 -1.94
CA GLU A 164 -2.09 -20.50 -2.93
C GLU A 164 -1.37 -19.50 -3.84
N CYS A 165 -0.36 -18.80 -3.31
CA CYS A 165 0.31 -17.69 -3.97
C CYS A 165 1.81 -17.89 -4.07
N GLY A 166 2.35 -17.67 -5.26
CA GLY A 166 3.80 -17.68 -5.50
C GLY A 166 4.44 -16.30 -5.36
N LEU A 167 3.64 -15.23 -5.30
CA LEU A 167 4.10 -13.86 -5.18
C LEU A 167 3.38 -13.14 -4.04
N PHE A 168 4.17 -12.46 -3.19
CA PHE A 168 3.69 -11.61 -2.11
C PHE A 168 4.12 -10.18 -2.37
N LEU A 169 3.21 -9.23 -2.16
CA LEU A 169 3.35 -7.83 -2.55
C LEU A 169 3.00 -6.89 -1.41
N TYR A 170 3.74 -5.78 -1.35
CA TYR A 170 3.34 -4.59 -0.62
C TYR A 170 3.57 -3.36 -1.51
N VAL A 171 2.63 -2.43 -1.51
CA VAL A 171 2.75 -1.15 -2.19
C VAL A 171 2.52 -0.04 -1.18
N GLY A 172 3.48 0.86 -1.06
CA GLY A 172 3.43 1.94 -0.10
C GLY A 172 4.75 2.67 0.00
N HIS A 173 4.81 3.64 0.92
CA HIS A 173 6.03 4.33 1.23
C HIS A 173 6.52 3.90 2.62
N LEU A 174 7.71 3.28 2.66
CA LEU A 174 8.35 2.83 3.90
C LEU A 174 9.55 3.72 4.22
N HIS A 175 9.62 4.22 5.46
CA HIS A 175 10.78 4.99 5.97
C HIS A 175 11.87 4.07 6.56
N PHE A 176 11.78 2.79 6.29
CA PHE A 176 12.76 1.77 6.67
C PHE A 176 12.93 0.77 5.52
N THR A 177 14.05 0.07 5.54
CA THR A 177 14.29 -1.06 4.61
C THR A 177 13.79 -2.34 5.28
N PRO A 178 12.73 -2.99 4.75
CA PRO A 178 12.28 -4.28 5.26
C PRO A 178 13.32 -5.36 4.97
N ILE A 179 13.35 -6.41 5.81
CA ILE A 179 14.20 -7.59 5.57
C ILE A 179 13.44 -8.65 4.80
N SER A 180 12.13 -8.75 5.04
CA SER A 180 11.26 -9.81 4.50
C SER A 180 10.88 -9.62 3.04
N MET A 181 11.08 -8.44 2.46
CA MET A 181 10.71 -8.12 1.07
C MET A 181 11.80 -7.30 0.38
N ILE A 182 11.82 -7.36 -0.95
CA ILE A 182 12.76 -6.62 -1.80
C ILE A 182 12.00 -5.51 -2.50
N LYS A 183 12.54 -4.29 -2.46
CA LYS A 183 12.05 -3.17 -3.27
C LYS A 183 12.38 -3.41 -4.75
N ILE A 184 11.36 -3.35 -5.61
CA ILE A 184 11.54 -3.43 -7.06
C ILE A 184 12.11 -2.10 -7.56
N PRO A 185 13.20 -2.09 -8.35
CA PRO A 185 13.63 -0.89 -9.05
C PRO A 185 12.53 -0.39 -10.01
N ARG A 186 12.31 0.92 -10.06
CA ARG A 186 11.24 1.56 -10.87
C ARG A 186 11.14 1.07 -12.31
N LYS A 187 12.28 0.82 -12.96
CA LYS A 187 12.34 0.31 -14.35
C LYS A 187 11.72 -1.07 -14.55
N PHE A 188 11.54 -1.83 -13.47
CA PHE A 188 10.97 -3.19 -13.51
C PHE A 188 9.57 -3.24 -12.88
N GLU A 189 9.04 -2.11 -12.39
CA GLU A 189 7.67 -2.06 -11.89
C GLU A 189 6.69 -2.19 -13.06
N PRO A 190 5.81 -3.21 -13.07
CA PRO A 190 4.86 -3.39 -14.17
C PRO A 190 3.77 -2.32 -14.17
N LYS A 191 3.54 -1.70 -13.03
CA LYS A 191 2.54 -0.65 -12.81
C LYS A 191 3.05 0.41 -11.87
N SER A 192 2.84 1.68 -12.21
CA SER A 192 3.16 2.81 -11.35
C SER A 192 1.97 3.16 -10.45
N PHE A 193 2.20 3.14 -9.14
CA PHE A 193 1.20 3.58 -8.15
C PHE A 193 1.42 5.05 -7.83
N ARG A 194 0.60 5.91 -8.43
CA ARG A 194 0.68 7.35 -8.26
C ARG A 194 -0.05 7.78 -7.02
N PHE A 195 0.54 8.72 -6.28
CA PHE A 195 -0.05 9.31 -5.10
C PHE A 195 -0.14 10.82 -5.31
N ASP A 196 -1.34 11.33 -5.37
CA ASP A 196 -1.65 12.71 -5.68
C ASP A 196 -2.47 13.33 -4.53
N CYS A 197 -2.40 14.65 -4.35
CA CYS A 197 -3.16 15.37 -3.34
C CYS A 197 -3.71 16.69 -3.90
N ARG A 198 -4.89 17.07 -3.39
CA ARG A 198 -5.46 18.41 -3.51
C ARG A 198 -5.63 19.02 -2.14
N ILE A 199 -4.88 20.09 -1.87
CA ILE A 199 -5.02 20.88 -0.65
C ILE A 199 -6.30 21.72 -0.77
N LEU A 200 -7.21 21.57 0.19
CA LEU A 200 -8.47 22.29 0.25
C LEU A 200 -8.37 23.54 1.13
N ASP A 201 -7.56 23.49 2.18
CA ASP A 201 -7.33 24.59 3.11
C ASP A 201 -5.82 24.85 3.19
N LYS A 202 -5.40 25.96 2.58
CA LYS A 202 -3.99 26.36 2.50
C LYS A 202 -3.49 27.07 3.75
N GLU A 203 -4.39 27.51 4.62
CA GLU A 203 -4.03 28.18 5.87
C GLU A 203 -3.63 27.15 6.93
N LYS A 204 -4.25 25.96 6.88
CA LYS A 204 -4.00 24.88 7.82
C LYS A 204 -2.93 23.89 7.39
N LEU A 205 -2.61 23.83 6.09
CA LEU A 205 -1.65 22.88 5.55
C LEU A 205 -0.60 23.57 4.69
N SER A 206 0.66 23.40 5.09
CA SER A 206 1.79 23.79 4.26
C SER A 206 1.83 22.95 2.99
N LYS A 207 2.02 23.61 1.85
CA LYS A 207 2.19 22.93 0.57
C LYS A 207 3.47 22.08 0.55
N GLU A 208 4.52 22.55 1.19
CA GLU A 208 5.82 21.89 1.24
C GLU A 208 5.73 20.59 2.03
N ASP A 209 5.04 20.61 3.17
CA ASP A 209 4.84 19.41 3.99
C ASP A 209 3.96 18.38 3.30
N VAL A 210 2.85 18.82 2.69
CA VAL A 210 1.88 17.91 2.07
C VAL A 210 2.41 17.31 0.76
N LEU A 211 3.22 18.03 -0.01
CA LEU A 211 3.73 17.54 -1.30
C LEU A 211 5.07 16.82 -1.19
N ASN A 212 5.56 16.60 0.00
CA ASN A 212 6.74 15.76 0.25
C ASN A 212 6.30 14.34 0.66
N LEU A 213 6.64 13.33 -0.14
CA LEU A 213 6.27 11.93 0.11
C LEU A 213 6.85 11.40 1.42
N ASP A 214 8.03 11.88 1.82
CA ASP A 214 8.69 11.45 3.05
C ASP A 214 7.94 11.89 4.33
N ASN A 215 6.95 12.77 4.20
CA ASN A 215 6.09 13.14 5.32
C ASN A 215 4.88 12.22 5.50
N TRP A 216 4.66 11.25 4.59
CA TRP A 216 3.45 10.44 4.58
C TRP A 216 3.67 8.99 5.02
N GLU A 217 2.75 8.50 5.85
CA GLU A 217 2.50 7.06 6.01
C GLU A 217 1.36 6.67 5.06
N VAL A 218 1.70 5.98 3.97
CA VAL A 218 0.73 5.61 2.92
C VAL A 218 0.98 4.21 2.38
N ASP A 219 -0.10 3.45 2.27
CA ASP A 219 -0.14 2.09 1.74
C ASP A 219 -1.43 1.82 0.94
N LEU A 220 -1.62 0.60 0.47
CA LEU A 220 -2.81 0.20 -0.29
C LEU A 220 -4.13 0.28 0.49
N SER A 221 -4.12 0.37 1.81
CA SER A 221 -5.37 0.56 2.56
C SER A 221 -5.98 1.93 2.31
N SER A 222 -5.15 2.89 1.91
CA SER A 222 -5.55 4.25 1.55
C SER A 222 -6.05 4.37 0.10
N TYR A 223 -5.85 3.29 -0.69
CA TYR A 223 -6.19 3.22 -2.13
C TYR A 223 -7.69 3.02 -2.39
#